data_b3b60062ffc08f90dd23628b5fd3964f
#
_entry.id   b3b60062ffc08f90dd23628b5fd3964f
#
_cell.length_a   1.000
_cell.length_b   1.000
_cell.length_c   1.000
_cell.angle_alpha   90.00
_cell.angle_beta   90.00
_cell.angle_gamma   90.00
#
_symmetry.space_group_name_H-M   'P 1'
#
loop_
_entity.id
_entity.type
_entity.pdbx_description
1 polymer ?
#
loop_
_entity_poly.entity_id
_entity_poly.type
_entity_poly.pdbx_seq_one_letter_code
_entity_poly.pdbx_strand_id
1 'polypeptide(L)'
;MSQTTQVYIIGVGPGDPDLLTVKGQRIIATADAILYADSLIPDRILQHTRPEAEIIKTSHQTLEQIISIILDRVRSGAIVARLHSGDLTLYSAITEQIHALRAVGVTVELVPGISAFQAAAAKLQVELTVPEIVQTIILTRPTGKASAVPAAEDLASLAAHRASLCLYLAARHVETAQTKLLQHYPPDTLVAICFRIGWEDEQIWVVPLTEMAAVTTSQNLTRTTMYIISPALNEIYSHRSDVQIPHRSQLYHPQHRHIFRPSA
;
A
#
# COMPACT_ATOMS: atom_id res chain seq x y z
N MET A 1 -6.39 -18.78 31.65
CA MET A 1 -5.05 -18.15 31.48
C MET A 1 -5.05 -17.45 30.12
N SER A 2 -4.85 -16.15 30.06
CA SER A 2 -4.69 -15.44 28.79
C SER A 2 -3.43 -15.96 28.11
N GLN A 3 -3.56 -16.60 26.94
CA GLN A 3 -2.37 -16.97 26.14
C GLN A 3 -1.67 -15.67 25.74
N THR A 4 -0.43 -15.54 26.15
CA THR A 4 0.41 -14.39 25.73
C THR A 4 0.66 -14.51 24.23
N THR A 5 0.38 -13.47 23.47
CA THR A 5 0.67 -13.43 22.02
C THR A 5 2.18 -13.54 21.82
N GLN A 6 2.61 -14.51 21.02
CA GLN A 6 4.02 -14.76 20.75
C GLN A 6 4.44 -14.32 19.35
N VAL A 7 3.49 -14.19 18.41
CA VAL A 7 3.75 -13.79 17.04
C VAL A 7 2.90 -12.58 16.67
N TYR A 8 3.57 -11.52 16.24
CA TYR A 8 2.95 -10.32 15.69
C TYR A 8 3.26 -10.22 14.20
N ILE A 9 2.21 -10.13 13.36
CA ILE A 9 2.36 -9.82 11.94
C ILE A 9 2.06 -8.34 11.79
N ILE A 10 3.03 -7.56 11.31
CA ILE A 10 3.01 -6.10 11.39
C ILE A 10 3.16 -5.50 9.99
N GLY A 11 2.18 -4.67 9.58
CA GLY A 11 2.34 -3.77 8.45
C GLY A 11 3.23 -2.59 8.85
N VAL A 12 4.37 -2.44 8.17
CA VAL A 12 5.37 -1.43 8.54
C VAL A 12 5.34 -0.17 7.68
N GLY A 13 4.27 0.01 6.93
CA GLY A 13 4.16 1.15 6.02
C GLY A 13 4.98 0.97 4.73
N PRO A 14 5.00 1.99 3.87
CA PRO A 14 5.59 1.90 2.54
C PRO A 14 7.13 1.99 2.53
N GLY A 15 7.75 2.42 3.62
CA GLY A 15 9.21 2.52 3.72
C GLY A 15 9.74 3.62 4.63
N ASP A 16 8.91 4.58 5.02
CA ASP A 16 9.23 5.63 5.97
C ASP A 16 9.00 5.14 7.41
N PRO A 17 10.02 5.13 8.29
CA PRO A 17 9.86 4.71 9.69
C PRO A 17 8.85 5.55 10.48
N ASP A 18 8.67 6.81 10.12
CA ASP A 18 7.72 7.72 10.80
C ASP A 18 6.26 7.38 10.45
N LEU A 19 6.05 6.54 9.43
CA LEU A 19 4.73 5.98 9.08
C LEU A 19 4.43 4.64 9.76
N LEU A 20 5.28 4.18 10.67
CA LEU A 20 4.95 3.08 11.55
C LEU A 20 3.79 3.47 12.48
N THR A 21 2.86 2.54 12.69
CA THR A 21 1.90 2.75 13.79
C THR A 21 2.63 2.71 15.13
N VAL A 22 2.19 3.50 16.09
CA VAL A 22 2.76 3.49 17.45
C VAL A 22 2.77 2.07 18.05
N LYS A 23 1.75 1.27 17.75
CA LYS A 23 1.68 -0.14 18.18
C LYS A 23 2.76 -0.98 17.51
N GLY A 24 2.92 -0.85 16.19
CA GLY A 24 3.95 -1.56 15.44
C GLY A 24 5.36 -1.23 15.95
N GLN A 25 5.66 0.04 16.12
CA GLN A 25 6.94 0.50 16.64
C GLN A 25 7.26 -0.08 18.03
N ARG A 26 6.29 -0.05 18.96
CA ARG A 26 6.47 -0.61 20.31
C ARG A 26 6.77 -2.10 20.29
N ILE A 27 6.10 -2.86 19.42
CA ILE A 27 6.34 -4.30 19.31
C ILE A 27 7.72 -4.57 18.70
N ILE A 28 8.10 -3.86 17.64
CA ILE A 28 9.43 -3.97 17.03
C ILE A 28 10.53 -3.69 18.05
N ALA A 29 10.33 -2.67 18.90
CA ALA A 29 11.30 -2.30 19.93
C ALA A 29 11.46 -3.35 21.05
N THR A 30 10.51 -4.27 21.22
CA THR A 30 10.52 -5.29 22.29
C THR A 30 10.65 -6.73 21.78
N ALA A 31 10.53 -6.94 20.46
CA ALA A 31 10.63 -8.26 19.86
C ALA A 31 12.02 -8.90 20.04
N ASP A 32 12.05 -10.22 20.25
CA ASP A 32 13.26 -11.02 20.36
C ASP A 32 13.80 -11.41 18.99
N ALA A 33 12.89 -11.66 18.02
CA ALA A 33 13.24 -11.99 16.65
C ALA A 33 12.36 -11.19 15.67
N ILE A 34 12.99 -10.64 14.65
CA ILE A 34 12.33 -9.84 13.60
C ILE A 34 12.59 -10.50 12.26
N LEU A 35 11.51 -10.92 11.59
CA LEU A 35 11.57 -11.51 10.25
C LEU A 35 11.01 -10.51 9.23
N TYR A 36 11.72 -10.25 8.14
CA TYR A 36 11.25 -9.33 7.10
C TYR A 36 11.81 -9.66 5.71
N ALA A 37 11.06 -9.28 4.68
CA ALA A 37 11.52 -9.39 3.30
C ALA A 37 12.36 -8.14 2.94
N ASP A 38 13.68 -8.26 3.02
CA ASP A 38 14.66 -7.19 2.78
C ASP A 38 14.62 -6.62 1.34
N SER A 39 13.98 -7.31 0.42
CA SER A 39 13.71 -6.80 -0.93
C SER A 39 12.55 -5.78 -1.01
N LEU A 40 11.72 -5.69 0.03
CA LEU A 40 10.49 -4.88 0.07
C LEU A 40 10.43 -3.90 1.26
N ILE A 41 11.30 -4.07 2.24
CA ILE A 41 11.32 -3.27 3.47
C ILE A 41 12.74 -2.74 3.65
N PRO A 42 12.95 -1.41 3.68
CA PRO A 42 14.27 -0.83 3.89
C PRO A 42 14.77 -1.05 5.32
N ASP A 43 16.08 -1.24 5.49
CA ASP A 43 16.68 -1.54 6.79
C ASP A 43 16.42 -0.44 7.84
N ARG A 44 16.18 0.81 7.44
CA ARG A 44 15.84 1.90 8.36
C ARG A 44 14.54 1.69 9.15
N ILE A 45 13.64 0.84 8.71
CA ILE A 45 12.47 0.43 9.49
C ILE A 45 12.88 -0.24 10.82
N LEU A 46 14.08 -0.82 10.85
CA LEU A 46 14.63 -1.52 12.01
C LEU A 46 15.34 -0.60 13.02
N GLN A 47 15.38 0.72 12.79
CA GLN A 47 16.11 1.68 13.64
C GLN A 47 15.69 1.67 15.11
N HIS A 48 14.50 1.18 15.42
CA HIS A 48 13.96 1.10 16.78
C HIS A 48 14.10 -0.29 17.40
N THR A 49 14.75 -1.23 16.73
CA THR A 49 14.96 -2.56 17.29
C THR A 49 15.98 -2.53 18.41
N ARG A 50 15.79 -3.38 19.41
CA ARG A 50 16.81 -3.53 20.47
C ARG A 50 18.07 -4.21 19.91
N PRO A 51 19.25 -3.92 20.46
CA PRO A 51 20.53 -4.45 19.94
C PRO A 51 20.60 -5.98 19.95
N GLU A 52 19.91 -6.63 20.89
CA GLU A 52 19.92 -8.09 21.09
C GLU A 52 18.90 -8.83 20.22
N ALA A 53 18.06 -8.09 19.49
CA ALA A 53 17.05 -8.71 18.62
C ALA A 53 17.71 -9.47 17.45
N GLU A 54 17.29 -10.68 17.22
CA GLU A 54 17.72 -11.45 16.05
C GLU A 54 17.02 -10.93 14.80
N ILE A 55 17.79 -10.47 13.81
CA ILE A 55 17.28 -9.94 12.54
C ILE A 55 17.39 -10.99 11.44
N ILE A 56 16.26 -11.41 10.88
CA ILE A 56 16.19 -12.51 9.92
C ILE A 56 15.61 -12.02 8.59
N LYS A 57 16.42 -12.04 7.55
CA LYS A 57 16.02 -11.71 6.17
C LYS A 57 15.35 -12.90 5.51
N THR A 58 14.20 -12.67 4.87
CA THR A 58 13.34 -13.75 4.35
C THR A 58 13.03 -13.64 2.86
N SER A 59 13.63 -12.73 2.11
CA SER A 59 13.34 -12.55 0.68
C SER A 59 13.63 -13.78 -0.19
N HIS A 60 14.45 -14.71 0.30
CA HIS A 60 14.83 -15.96 -0.37
C HIS A 60 14.25 -17.23 0.29
N GLN A 61 13.38 -17.07 1.30
CA GLN A 61 12.79 -18.19 2.04
C GLN A 61 11.42 -18.59 1.47
N THR A 62 11.10 -19.88 1.54
CA THR A 62 9.74 -20.38 1.27
C THR A 62 8.83 -20.17 2.49
N LEU A 63 7.52 -20.36 2.31
CA LEU A 63 6.55 -20.27 3.40
C LEU A 63 6.92 -21.25 4.53
N GLU A 64 7.21 -22.50 4.18
CA GLU A 64 7.54 -23.57 5.12
C GLU A 64 8.78 -23.23 5.95
N GLN A 65 9.81 -22.67 5.29
CA GLN A 65 11.03 -22.22 5.96
C GLN A 65 10.74 -21.07 6.93
N ILE A 66 9.95 -20.07 6.52
CA ILE A 66 9.54 -18.95 7.37
C ILE A 66 8.75 -19.47 8.59
N ILE A 67 7.79 -20.36 8.38
CA ILE A 67 7.01 -20.96 9.48
C ILE A 67 7.91 -21.75 10.43
N SER A 68 8.83 -22.57 9.91
CA SER A 68 9.78 -23.30 10.75
C SER A 68 10.61 -22.37 11.63
N ILE A 69 11.15 -21.28 11.03
CA ILE A 69 11.93 -20.27 11.77
C ILE A 69 11.10 -19.64 12.88
N ILE A 70 9.85 -19.25 12.60
CA ILE A 70 8.95 -18.65 13.60
C ILE A 70 8.70 -19.65 14.75
N LEU A 71 8.38 -20.91 14.44
CA LEU A 71 8.08 -21.92 15.43
C LEU A 71 9.25 -22.23 16.35
N ASP A 72 10.48 -22.25 15.83
CA ASP A 72 11.68 -22.48 16.64
C ASP A 72 11.88 -21.36 17.66
N ARG A 73 11.61 -20.09 17.29
CA ARG A 73 11.69 -18.93 18.21
C ARG A 73 10.55 -18.94 19.22
N VAL A 74 9.34 -19.25 18.80
CA VAL A 74 8.18 -19.38 19.71
C VAL A 74 8.43 -20.48 20.76
N ARG A 75 8.98 -21.62 20.37
CA ARG A 75 9.32 -22.73 21.31
C ARG A 75 10.38 -22.32 22.32
N SER A 76 11.28 -21.43 22.00
CA SER A 76 12.26 -20.87 22.95
C SER A 76 11.67 -19.76 23.83
N GLY A 77 10.40 -19.44 23.70
CA GLY A 77 9.72 -18.40 24.48
C GLY A 77 9.88 -16.98 23.91
N ALA A 78 10.43 -16.83 22.69
CA ALA A 78 10.69 -15.54 22.07
C ALA A 78 9.41 -14.87 21.54
N ILE A 79 9.37 -13.55 21.62
CA ILE A 79 8.40 -12.69 20.94
C ILE A 79 8.89 -12.46 19.51
N VAL A 80 8.08 -12.88 18.53
CA VAL A 80 8.41 -12.78 17.11
C VAL A 80 7.62 -11.67 16.42
N ALA A 81 8.31 -10.74 15.74
CA ALA A 81 7.73 -9.75 14.85
C ALA A 81 7.98 -10.15 13.39
N ARG A 82 6.91 -10.49 12.66
CA ARG A 82 6.93 -10.71 11.22
C ARG A 82 6.49 -9.44 10.51
N LEU A 83 7.42 -8.76 9.81
CA LEU A 83 7.15 -7.48 9.15
C LEU A 83 6.73 -7.68 7.69
N HIS A 84 5.75 -6.88 7.27
CA HIS A 84 5.26 -6.80 5.90
C HIS A 84 5.24 -5.36 5.41
N SER A 85 5.64 -5.12 4.17
CA SER A 85 5.59 -3.80 3.54
C SER A 85 4.14 -3.31 3.40
N GLY A 86 3.90 -2.04 3.63
CA GLY A 86 2.59 -1.43 3.52
C GLY A 86 1.63 -1.85 4.62
N ASP A 87 0.40 -2.19 4.23
CA ASP A 87 -0.66 -2.75 5.06
C ASP A 87 -0.86 -4.24 4.79
N LEU A 88 -1.27 -4.98 5.80
CA LEU A 88 -1.41 -6.44 5.77
C LEU A 88 -2.55 -6.92 4.88
N THR A 89 -3.57 -6.09 4.64
CA THR A 89 -4.79 -6.49 3.92
C THR A 89 -4.62 -6.49 2.40
N LEU A 90 -3.51 -5.93 1.88
CA LEU A 90 -3.28 -5.77 0.45
C LEU A 90 -2.06 -6.56 -0.03
N TYR A 91 -2.28 -7.66 -0.73
CA TYR A 91 -1.28 -8.46 -1.46
C TYR A 91 -0.11 -8.98 -0.62
N SER A 92 -0.29 -9.18 0.67
CA SER A 92 0.76 -9.55 1.62
C SER A 92 0.87 -11.07 1.91
N ALA A 93 0.01 -11.89 1.32
CA ALA A 93 0.00 -13.36 1.47
C ALA A 93 0.04 -13.83 2.95
N ILE A 94 -0.65 -13.10 3.86
CA ILE A 94 -0.65 -13.43 5.29
C ILE A 94 -1.60 -14.57 5.63
N THR A 95 -2.62 -14.83 4.83
CA THR A 95 -3.66 -15.83 5.11
C THR A 95 -3.05 -17.21 5.32
N GLU A 96 -2.15 -17.64 4.45
CA GLU A 96 -1.44 -18.92 4.55
C GLU A 96 -0.53 -18.98 5.80
N GLN A 97 0.16 -17.88 6.13
CA GLN A 97 1.00 -17.81 7.34
C GLN A 97 0.14 -17.94 8.61
N ILE A 98 -0.99 -17.22 8.66
CA ILE A 98 -1.93 -17.30 9.80
C ILE A 98 -2.48 -18.71 9.96
N HIS A 99 -2.91 -19.35 8.87
CA HIS A 99 -3.43 -20.70 8.90
C HIS A 99 -2.37 -21.71 9.39
N ALA A 100 -1.15 -21.65 8.86
CA ALA A 100 -0.06 -22.53 9.25
C ALA A 100 0.30 -22.39 10.75
N LEU A 101 0.38 -21.16 11.26
CA LEU A 101 0.68 -20.92 12.69
C LEU A 101 -0.46 -21.35 13.61
N ARG A 102 -1.71 -21.06 13.25
CA ARG A 102 -2.89 -21.46 14.03
C ARG A 102 -3.06 -22.98 14.08
N ALA A 103 -2.74 -23.68 13.00
CA ALA A 103 -2.83 -25.15 12.94
C ALA A 103 -1.95 -25.85 13.99
N VAL A 104 -0.90 -25.19 14.46
CA VAL A 104 0.01 -25.70 15.50
C VAL A 104 -0.17 -24.99 16.85
N GLY A 105 -1.29 -24.28 17.04
CA GLY A 105 -1.67 -23.67 18.32
C GLY A 105 -0.98 -22.35 18.65
N VAL A 106 -0.29 -21.71 17.68
CA VAL A 106 0.37 -20.42 17.90
C VAL A 106 -0.64 -19.28 17.78
N THR A 107 -0.67 -18.41 18.79
CA THR A 107 -1.49 -17.19 18.78
C THR A 107 -0.81 -16.09 17.97
N VAL A 108 -1.54 -15.56 16.99
CA VAL A 108 -1.06 -14.50 16.08
C VAL A 108 -1.89 -13.24 16.29
N GLU A 109 -1.23 -12.10 16.43
CA GLU A 109 -1.87 -10.78 16.42
C GLU A 109 -1.46 -10.00 15.17
N LEU A 110 -2.44 -9.36 14.51
CA LEU A 110 -2.23 -8.52 13.33
C LEU A 110 -2.18 -7.06 13.74
N VAL A 111 -1.16 -6.36 13.25
CA VAL A 111 -1.01 -4.92 13.46
C VAL A 111 -1.06 -4.22 12.09
N PRO A 112 -2.05 -3.37 11.82
CA PRO A 112 -2.18 -2.70 10.52
C PRO A 112 -1.03 -1.73 10.26
N GLY A 113 -0.80 -1.44 8.98
CA GLY A 113 0.17 -0.43 8.53
C GLY A 113 -0.44 0.57 7.55
N ILE A 114 0.32 1.58 7.17
CA ILE A 114 -0.07 2.54 6.12
C ILE A 114 0.21 1.91 4.76
N SER A 115 -0.80 1.83 3.90
CA SER A 115 -0.60 1.30 2.55
C SER A 115 0.06 2.32 1.63
N ALA A 116 0.76 1.83 0.61
CA ALA A 116 1.49 2.65 -0.36
C ALA A 116 0.58 3.68 -1.07
N PHE A 117 -0.70 3.34 -1.37
CA PHE A 117 -1.61 4.30 -2.01
C PHE A 117 -1.94 5.49 -1.12
N GLN A 118 -2.08 5.28 0.21
CA GLN A 118 -2.36 6.35 1.16
C GLN A 118 -1.16 7.29 1.30
N ALA A 119 0.05 6.73 1.43
CA ALA A 119 1.27 7.52 1.50
C ALA A 119 1.53 8.27 0.18
N ALA A 120 1.28 7.65 -0.97
CA ALA A 120 1.38 8.30 -2.27
C ALA A 120 0.38 9.46 -2.40
N ALA A 121 -0.88 9.28 -2.03
CA ALA A 121 -1.89 10.34 -2.05
C ALA A 121 -1.49 11.53 -1.15
N ALA A 122 -0.94 11.24 0.04
CA ALA A 122 -0.43 12.28 0.95
C ALA A 122 0.76 13.06 0.35
N LYS A 123 1.72 12.38 -0.29
CA LYS A 123 2.85 13.02 -0.98
C LYS A 123 2.40 13.86 -2.17
N LEU A 124 1.38 13.40 -2.89
CA LEU A 124 0.76 14.13 -3.99
C LEU A 124 -0.16 15.27 -3.53
N GLN A 125 -0.46 15.36 -2.23
CA GLN A 125 -1.41 16.31 -1.65
C GLN A 125 -2.79 16.22 -2.31
N VAL A 126 -3.25 15.00 -2.64
CA VAL A 126 -4.51 14.74 -3.32
C VAL A 126 -5.47 13.97 -2.43
N GLU A 127 -6.71 14.42 -2.36
CA GLU A 127 -7.84 13.61 -1.91
C GLU A 127 -8.34 12.76 -3.10
N LEU A 128 -8.42 11.44 -2.91
CA LEU A 128 -8.84 10.52 -3.99
C LEU A 128 -10.38 10.43 -4.15
N THR A 129 -11.14 11.16 -3.33
CA THR A 129 -12.61 11.15 -3.30
C THR A 129 -13.17 12.57 -3.36
N VAL A 130 -12.80 13.32 -4.39
CA VAL A 130 -13.22 14.72 -4.57
C VAL A 130 -14.70 14.78 -4.96
N PRO A 131 -15.54 15.56 -4.24
CA PRO A 131 -16.97 15.72 -4.58
C PRO A 131 -17.19 16.09 -6.04
N GLU A 132 -18.23 15.52 -6.67
CA GLU A 132 -18.65 15.76 -8.06
C GLU A 132 -17.64 15.28 -9.14
N ILE A 133 -16.40 14.94 -8.78
CA ILE A 133 -15.38 14.44 -9.69
C ILE A 133 -15.26 12.92 -9.60
N VAL A 134 -14.94 12.41 -8.40
CA VAL A 134 -14.75 10.98 -8.16
C VAL A 134 -15.01 10.66 -6.68
N GLN A 135 -15.81 9.63 -6.39
CA GLN A 135 -16.18 9.25 -5.02
C GLN A 135 -15.83 7.80 -4.68
N THR A 136 -15.15 7.10 -5.58
CA THR A 136 -14.80 5.69 -5.39
C THR A 136 -13.32 5.48 -5.59
N ILE A 137 -12.70 4.68 -4.72
CA ILE A 137 -11.32 4.22 -4.86
C ILE A 137 -11.33 2.73 -5.19
N ILE A 138 -10.66 2.33 -6.26
CA ILE A 138 -10.46 0.92 -6.62
C ILE A 138 -8.99 0.58 -6.36
N LEU A 139 -8.77 -0.41 -5.48
CA LEU A 139 -7.45 -0.98 -5.22
C LEU A 139 -7.35 -2.30 -5.97
N THR A 140 -6.47 -2.39 -6.94
CA THR A 140 -6.36 -3.59 -7.78
C THR A 140 -4.93 -3.85 -8.25
N ARG A 141 -4.74 -4.97 -8.94
CA ARG A 141 -3.50 -5.36 -9.61
C ARG A 141 -3.78 -5.99 -10.98
N PRO A 142 -2.85 -5.97 -11.93
CA PRO A 142 -3.02 -6.73 -13.15
C PRO A 142 -2.85 -8.23 -12.89
N THR A 143 -3.35 -9.06 -13.79
CA THR A 143 -3.02 -10.49 -13.82
C THR A 143 -1.52 -10.66 -13.98
N GLY A 144 -0.90 -11.40 -13.08
CA GLY A 144 0.53 -11.70 -13.10
C GLY A 144 0.80 -13.19 -13.27
N LYS A 145 2.08 -13.55 -13.47
CA LYS A 145 2.49 -14.96 -13.61
C LYS A 145 2.21 -15.80 -12.35
N ALA A 146 2.28 -15.19 -11.16
CA ALA A 146 2.12 -15.90 -9.88
C ALA A 146 0.66 -16.22 -9.55
N SER A 147 -0.29 -15.37 -9.95
CA SER A 147 -1.72 -15.63 -9.75
C SER A 147 -2.57 -14.83 -10.74
N ALA A 148 -3.58 -15.50 -11.29
CA ALA A 148 -4.60 -14.86 -12.10
C ALA A 148 -5.51 -13.98 -11.23
N VAL A 149 -6.07 -12.94 -11.83
CA VAL A 149 -7.16 -12.15 -11.26
C VAL A 149 -8.47 -12.76 -11.77
N PRO A 150 -9.52 -12.87 -10.94
CA PRO A 150 -10.83 -13.31 -11.41
C PRO A 150 -11.31 -12.52 -12.63
N ALA A 151 -11.99 -13.18 -13.58
CA ALA A 151 -12.40 -12.52 -14.83
C ALA A 151 -13.27 -11.28 -14.61
N ALA A 152 -14.11 -11.29 -13.57
CA ALA A 152 -14.95 -10.15 -13.19
C ALA A 152 -14.14 -8.93 -12.67
N GLU A 153 -12.90 -9.16 -12.26
CA GLU A 153 -11.99 -8.12 -11.75
C GLU A 153 -10.92 -7.73 -12.79
N ASP A 154 -11.17 -8.03 -14.08
CA ASP A 154 -10.24 -7.62 -15.14
C ASP A 154 -10.07 -6.10 -15.14
N LEU A 155 -8.84 -5.65 -15.36
CA LEU A 155 -8.48 -4.23 -15.26
C LEU A 155 -9.30 -3.33 -16.19
N ALA A 156 -9.68 -3.80 -17.40
CA ALA A 156 -10.53 -3.03 -18.29
C ALA A 156 -11.95 -2.89 -17.72
N SER A 157 -12.51 -3.94 -17.12
CA SER A 157 -13.81 -3.89 -16.46
C SER A 157 -13.82 -2.91 -15.29
N LEU A 158 -12.76 -2.91 -14.46
CA LEU A 158 -12.62 -1.98 -13.34
C LEU A 158 -12.40 -0.53 -13.83
N ALA A 159 -11.67 -0.34 -14.91
CA ALA A 159 -11.44 0.97 -15.54
C ALA A 159 -12.73 1.62 -16.06
N ALA A 160 -13.76 0.82 -16.40
CA ALA A 160 -15.05 1.35 -16.85
C ALA A 160 -15.76 2.25 -15.83
N HIS A 161 -15.44 2.10 -14.55
CA HIS A 161 -15.97 2.96 -13.49
C HIS A 161 -15.34 4.36 -13.46
N ARG A 162 -14.19 4.58 -14.10
CA ARG A 162 -13.43 5.84 -14.09
C ARG A 162 -13.20 6.40 -12.69
N ALA A 163 -13.11 5.51 -11.72
CA ALA A 163 -12.85 5.81 -10.31
C ALA A 163 -11.39 6.26 -10.09
N SER A 164 -11.02 6.68 -8.90
CA SER A 164 -9.61 6.74 -8.51
C SER A 164 -9.08 5.31 -8.41
N LEU A 165 -8.23 4.89 -9.35
CA LEU A 165 -7.73 3.53 -9.44
C LEU A 165 -6.27 3.49 -8.99
N CYS A 166 -6.01 2.75 -7.91
CA CYS A 166 -4.67 2.52 -7.36
C CYS A 166 -4.19 1.13 -7.80
N LEU A 167 -3.20 1.10 -8.68
CA LEU A 167 -2.75 -0.11 -9.34
C LEU A 167 -1.43 -0.60 -8.74
N TYR A 168 -1.49 -1.77 -8.12
CA TYR A 168 -0.35 -2.47 -7.50
C TYR A 168 0.30 -3.45 -8.46
N LEU A 169 1.57 -3.79 -8.24
CA LEU A 169 2.29 -4.87 -8.92
C LEU A 169 2.30 -4.78 -10.45
N ALA A 170 2.12 -3.58 -11.01
CA ALA A 170 1.90 -3.39 -12.45
C ALA A 170 3.18 -3.10 -13.25
N ALA A 171 4.29 -2.72 -12.63
CA ALA A 171 5.46 -2.19 -13.33
C ALA A 171 5.97 -3.10 -14.46
N ARG A 172 5.95 -4.44 -14.26
CA ARG A 172 6.35 -5.41 -15.31
C ARG A 172 5.28 -5.68 -16.37
N HIS A 173 4.09 -5.15 -16.19
CA HIS A 173 2.93 -5.35 -17.06
C HIS A 173 2.33 -4.02 -17.52
N VAL A 174 3.11 -2.94 -17.44
CA VAL A 174 2.64 -1.57 -17.57
C VAL A 174 2.04 -1.28 -18.95
N GLU A 175 2.59 -1.81 -20.03
CA GLU A 175 2.08 -1.63 -21.39
C GLU A 175 0.67 -2.23 -21.54
N THR A 176 0.49 -3.47 -21.08
CA THR A 176 -0.82 -4.13 -21.08
C THR A 176 -1.79 -3.40 -20.15
N ALA A 177 -1.34 -2.93 -19.00
CA ALA A 177 -2.17 -2.17 -18.08
C ALA A 177 -2.62 -0.85 -18.70
N GLN A 178 -1.72 -0.09 -19.30
CA GLN A 178 -2.03 1.17 -20.00
C GLN A 178 -3.06 0.94 -21.11
N THR A 179 -2.88 -0.08 -21.95
CA THR A 179 -3.82 -0.42 -23.04
C THR A 179 -5.22 -0.69 -22.51
N LYS A 180 -5.35 -1.43 -21.39
CA LYS A 180 -6.63 -1.72 -20.75
C LYS A 180 -7.28 -0.49 -20.14
N LEU A 181 -6.50 0.36 -19.48
CA LEU A 181 -6.99 1.60 -18.88
C LEU A 181 -7.49 2.59 -19.94
N LEU A 182 -6.78 2.73 -21.04
CA LEU A 182 -7.16 3.61 -22.17
C LEU A 182 -8.46 3.20 -22.88
N GLN A 183 -9.01 2.02 -22.63
CA GLN A 183 -10.33 1.65 -23.15
C GLN A 183 -11.45 2.49 -22.52
N HIS A 184 -11.23 3.06 -21.34
CA HIS A 184 -12.26 3.74 -20.58
C HIS A 184 -11.85 5.10 -20.03
N TYR A 185 -10.62 5.27 -19.56
CA TYR A 185 -10.12 6.59 -19.15
C TYR A 185 -9.75 7.44 -20.37
N PRO A 186 -10.04 8.76 -20.35
CA PRO A 186 -9.52 9.69 -21.34
C PRO A 186 -7.98 9.62 -21.43
N PRO A 187 -7.41 9.79 -22.64
CA PRO A 187 -5.95 9.72 -22.84
C PRO A 187 -5.14 10.71 -22.00
N ASP A 188 -5.72 11.85 -21.69
CA ASP A 188 -5.16 12.97 -20.91
C ASP A 188 -5.42 12.83 -19.39
N THR A 189 -6.10 11.78 -18.95
CA THR A 189 -6.24 11.48 -17.52
C THR A 189 -4.86 11.35 -16.91
N LEU A 190 -4.60 12.08 -15.81
CA LEU A 190 -3.31 12.04 -15.16
C LEU A 190 -3.10 10.74 -14.37
N VAL A 191 -1.86 10.26 -14.44
CA VAL A 191 -1.36 9.13 -13.69
C VAL A 191 -0.17 9.57 -12.85
N ALA A 192 -0.22 9.34 -11.55
CA ALA A 192 0.96 9.44 -10.70
C ALA A 192 1.67 8.09 -10.65
N ILE A 193 2.94 8.08 -11.04
CA ILE A 193 3.86 6.95 -10.98
C ILE A 193 4.75 7.18 -9.78
N CYS A 194 4.53 6.42 -8.71
CA CYS A 194 5.16 6.64 -7.41
C CYS A 194 6.10 5.46 -7.12
N PHE A 195 7.39 5.66 -7.34
CA PHE A 195 8.43 4.68 -7.10
C PHE A 195 8.97 4.80 -5.69
N ARG A 196 9.02 3.67 -4.97
CA ARG A 196 9.60 3.55 -3.63
C ARG A 196 9.14 4.64 -2.65
N ILE A 197 7.83 4.87 -2.59
CA ILE A 197 7.25 5.84 -1.64
C ILE A 197 7.73 5.56 -0.22
N GLY A 198 8.25 6.61 0.41
CA GLY A 198 8.81 6.54 1.75
C GLY A 198 10.24 5.99 1.83
N TRP A 199 10.90 5.62 0.73
CA TRP A 199 12.32 5.27 0.70
C TRP A 199 13.20 6.50 0.45
N GLU A 200 14.52 6.39 0.67
CA GLU A 200 15.46 7.48 0.44
C GLU A 200 15.58 7.87 -1.04
N ASP A 201 15.38 6.92 -1.94
CA ASP A 201 15.39 7.08 -3.38
C ASP A 201 13.98 7.17 -3.99
N GLU A 202 13.02 7.69 -3.19
CA GLU A 202 11.65 7.98 -3.65
C GLU A 202 11.64 8.88 -4.88
N GLN A 203 10.85 8.52 -5.88
CA GLN A 203 10.62 9.36 -7.06
C GLN A 203 9.13 9.33 -7.47
N ILE A 204 8.63 10.47 -7.91
CA ILE A 204 7.23 10.62 -8.34
C ILE A 204 7.20 11.36 -9.67
N TRP A 205 6.46 10.81 -10.62
CA TRP A 205 6.13 11.44 -11.90
C TRP A 205 4.62 11.55 -12.03
N VAL A 206 4.12 12.69 -12.52
CA VAL A 206 2.70 12.89 -12.85
C VAL A 206 2.63 13.19 -14.33
N VAL A 207 2.03 12.28 -15.09
CA VAL A 207 2.01 12.32 -16.56
C VAL A 207 0.63 11.91 -17.10
N PRO A 208 0.29 12.25 -18.35
CA PRO A 208 -0.89 11.70 -19.01
C PRO A 208 -0.84 10.15 -19.05
N LEU A 209 -2.00 9.50 -19.02
CA LEU A 209 -2.12 8.04 -19.07
C LEU A 209 -1.41 7.45 -20.30
N THR A 210 -1.37 8.17 -21.42
CA THR A 210 -0.66 7.77 -22.63
C THR A 210 0.85 7.62 -22.45
N GLU A 211 1.44 8.28 -21.45
CA GLU A 211 2.88 8.26 -21.18
C GLU A 211 3.29 7.29 -20.06
N MET A 212 2.32 6.69 -19.37
CA MET A 212 2.56 5.82 -18.20
C MET A 212 3.58 4.70 -18.50
N ALA A 213 3.42 3.99 -19.61
CA ALA A 213 4.32 2.89 -19.98
C ALA A 213 5.71 3.40 -20.38
N ALA A 214 5.77 4.47 -21.17
CA ALA A 214 7.03 5.04 -21.63
C ALA A 214 7.90 5.54 -20.46
N VAL A 215 7.30 6.25 -19.50
CA VAL A 215 8.02 6.70 -18.29
C VAL A 215 8.46 5.51 -17.45
N THR A 216 7.59 4.54 -17.18
CA THR A 216 7.94 3.34 -16.41
C THR A 216 9.13 2.60 -17.01
N THR A 217 9.15 2.45 -18.34
CA THR A 217 10.22 1.74 -19.07
C THR A 217 11.50 2.56 -19.09
N SER A 218 11.45 3.85 -19.38
CA SER A 218 12.64 4.71 -19.44
C SER A 218 13.34 4.85 -18.09
N GLN A 219 12.59 4.78 -16.99
CA GLN A 219 13.10 4.80 -15.62
C GLN A 219 13.47 3.40 -15.09
N ASN A 220 13.37 2.35 -15.92
CA ASN A 220 13.66 0.95 -15.55
C ASN A 220 12.89 0.46 -14.30
N LEU A 221 11.65 0.92 -14.10
CA LEU A 221 10.84 0.54 -12.96
C LEU A 221 10.30 -0.89 -13.15
N THR A 222 10.63 -1.79 -12.22
CA THR A 222 10.23 -3.21 -12.32
C THR A 222 9.50 -3.73 -11.09
N ARG A 223 9.54 -2.99 -9.97
CA ARG A 223 8.94 -3.35 -8.68
C ARG A 223 8.77 -2.11 -7.79
N THR A 224 8.05 -2.25 -6.68
CA THR A 224 7.88 -1.20 -5.64
C THR A 224 7.40 0.12 -6.23
N THR A 225 6.47 0.02 -7.20
CA THR A 225 5.87 1.16 -7.89
C THR A 225 4.35 1.12 -7.71
N MET A 226 3.79 2.21 -7.20
CA MET A 226 2.36 2.47 -7.10
C MET A 226 1.94 3.37 -8.26
N TYR A 227 0.86 3.03 -8.95
CA TYR A 227 0.24 3.90 -9.95
C TYR A 227 -1.11 4.37 -9.42
N ILE A 228 -1.34 5.67 -9.47
CA ILE A 228 -2.65 6.26 -9.14
C ILE A 228 -3.18 6.93 -10.41
N ILE A 229 -4.23 6.36 -10.97
CA ILE A 229 -4.95 6.89 -12.13
C ILE A 229 -6.22 7.54 -11.59
N SER A 230 -6.35 8.87 -11.69
CA SER A 230 -7.50 9.53 -11.09
C SER A 230 -7.82 10.86 -11.75
N PRO A 231 -9.12 11.13 -12.00
CA PRO A 231 -9.58 12.48 -12.37
C PRO A 231 -9.22 13.55 -11.32
N ALA A 232 -9.09 13.17 -10.04
CA ALA A 232 -8.71 14.10 -8.97
C ALA A 232 -7.30 14.68 -9.16
N LEU A 233 -6.39 13.98 -9.83
CA LEU A 233 -5.06 14.52 -10.15
C LEU A 233 -5.12 15.69 -11.13
N ASN A 234 -6.07 15.66 -12.06
CA ASN A 234 -6.24 16.73 -13.03
C ASN A 234 -6.59 18.07 -12.34
N GLU A 235 -7.37 18.03 -11.25
CA GLU A 235 -7.75 19.26 -10.51
C GLU A 235 -6.53 19.95 -9.87
N ILE A 236 -5.53 19.16 -9.43
CA ILE A 236 -4.37 19.68 -8.71
C ILE A 236 -3.22 20.02 -9.68
N TYR A 237 -3.00 19.18 -10.69
CA TYR A 237 -1.83 19.26 -11.56
C TYR A 237 -2.11 19.87 -12.94
N SER A 238 -3.40 20.10 -13.31
CA SER A 238 -3.69 20.90 -14.50
C SER A 238 -3.38 22.37 -14.21
N HIS A 239 -2.48 22.96 -14.97
CA HIS A 239 -2.09 24.38 -14.88
C HIS A 239 -3.24 25.33 -15.30
N ARG A 240 -4.37 25.28 -14.61
CA ARG A 240 -5.41 26.29 -14.74
C ARG A 240 -5.14 27.36 -13.69
N SER A 241 -4.65 28.50 -14.14
CA SER A 241 -4.31 29.69 -13.34
C SER A 241 -5.49 30.34 -12.61
N ASP A 242 -6.71 29.89 -12.83
CA ASP A 242 -7.93 30.40 -12.18
C ASP A 242 -8.50 29.31 -11.25
N VAL A 243 -7.84 29.15 -10.09
CA VAL A 243 -8.33 28.24 -9.03
C VAL A 243 -9.51 28.91 -8.31
N GLN A 244 -10.66 28.90 -8.94
CA GLN A 244 -11.89 28.74 -8.17
C GLN A 244 -11.94 27.26 -7.77
N ILE A 245 -12.08 26.94 -6.46
CA ILE A 245 -12.38 25.57 -6.01
C ILE A 245 -13.77 25.24 -6.57
N PRO A 246 -13.88 24.55 -7.74
CA PRO A 246 -15.16 24.41 -8.42
C PRO A 246 -16.11 23.48 -7.67
N HIS A 247 -15.55 22.60 -6.80
CA HIS A 247 -16.28 21.52 -6.14
C HIS A 247 -16.14 21.62 -4.63
N ARG A 248 -16.88 22.55 -4.04
CA ARG A 248 -16.88 22.71 -2.59
C ARG A 248 -17.71 21.61 -1.94
N SER A 249 -17.10 20.87 -1.03
CA SER A 249 -17.84 19.90 -0.20
C SER A 249 -18.99 20.57 0.52
N GLN A 250 -20.18 19.96 0.47
CA GLN A 250 -21.33 20.40 1.24
C GLN A 250 -21.06 20.43 2.75
N LEU A 251 -20.13 19.59 3.22
CA LEU A 251 -19.72 19.56 4.64
C LEU A 251 -19.29 20.93 5.17
N TYR A 252 -18.56 21.71 4.35
CA TYR A 252 -18.07 23.04 4.71
C TYR A 252 -18.91 24.19 4.13
N HIS A 253 -20.05 23.88 3.49
CA HIS A 253 -20.92 24.92 2.95
C HIS A 253 -21.53 25.74 4.09
N PRO A 254 -21.55 27.10 4.04
CA PRO A 254 -22.05 27.94 5.13
C PRO A 254 -23.50 27.65 5.53
N GLN A 255 -24.33 27.25 4.58
CA GLN A 255 -25.75 26.93 4.80
C GLN A 255 -25.99 25.46 5.15
N HIS A 256 -24.94 24.60 5.16
CA HIS A 256 -25.11 23.20 5.51
C HIS A 256 -25.29 23.03 7.02
N ARG A 257 -26.43 22.43 7.40
CA ARG A 257 -26.77 22.15 8.78
C ARG A 257 -26.46 20.72 9.14
N HIS A 258 -25.86 20.50 10.29
CA HIS A 258 -25.64 19.17 10.85
C HIS A 258 -25.64 19.21 12.38
N ILE A 259 -25.60 18.07 13.05
CA ILE A 259 -25.73 17.91 14.51
C ILE A 259 -24.85 18.88 15.31
N PHE A 260 -23.63 19.16 14.85
CA PHE A 260 -22.65 20.03 15.53
C PHE A 260 -22.61 21.46 14.98
N ARG A 261 -23.42 21.79 13.97
CA ARG A 261 -23.56 23.13 13.39
C ARG A 261 -25.04 23.39 13.09
N PRO A 262 -25.86 23.61 14.13
CA PRO A 262 -27.24 24.01 13.95
C PRO A 262 -27.31 25.39 13.28
N SER A 263 -28.47 25.74 12.71
CA SER A 263 -28.71 27.08 12.16
C SER A 263 -28.56 28.14 13.24
N ALA A 264 -27.89 29.23 12.91
CA ALA A 264 -28.00 30.47 13.67
C ALA A 264 -29.43 30.98 13.58
#